data_2b86dec6f50f17b5c6db2a7120b9db0f
#
_entry.id   2b86dec6f50f17b5c6db2a7120b9db0f
#
_cell.length_a   1.000
_cell.length_b   1.000
_cell.length_c   1.000
_cell.angle_alpha   90.00
_cell.angle_beta   90.00
_cell.angle_gamma   90.00
#
_symmetry.space_group_name_H-M   'P 1'
#
loop_
_entity.id
_entity.type
_entity.pdbx_description
1 polymer ?
#
loop_
_entity_poly.entity_id
_entity_poly.type
_entity_poly.pdbx_seq_one_letter_code
_entity_poly.pdbx_strand_id
1 'polypeptide(L)'
;MENKVSKWQKFKKFLKRNMTPTWAKHFSYQVAAFLVSVALVAGVATYAITKSYDERTLKFVDGFTVTAHTGSLGAEDNSLEFVQAALDNNVAVMEIDIRQRPDKTLVMNHDIAVTNSDGVPVADAFKLLQGGTCLINLDIKET
;
A
#
# COMPACT_ATOMS: atom_id res chain seq x y z
N MET A 1 -9.55 64.27 -24.31
CA MET A 1 -10.03 62.88 -24.10
C MET A 1 -8.87 61.92 -24.31
N GLU A 2 -8.23 61.49 -23.24
CA GLU A 2 -7.14 60.49 -23.32
C GLU A 2 -7.68 59.10 -23.64
N ASN A 3 -7.27 58.59 -24.76
CA ASN A 3 -7.70 57.28 -25.26
C ASN A 3 -7.00 56.20 -24.43
N LYS A 4 -7.64 55.73 -23.32
CA LYS A 4 -7.13 54.66 -22.47
C LYS A 4 -7.01 53.36 -23.30
N VAL A 5 -5.82 53.09 -23.84
CA VAL A 5 -5.50 51.81 -24.49
C VAL A 5 -5.73 50.68 -23.51
N SER A 6 -6.67 49.80 -23.82
CA SER A 6 -7.06 48.69 -22.96
C SER A 6 -5.85 47.79 -22.65
N LYS A 7 -5.82 47.18 -21.42
CA LYS A 7 -4.76 46.23 -21.00
C LYS A 7 -4.57 45.10 -22.05
N TRP A 8 -5.67 44.71 -22.68
CA TRP A 8 -5.69 43.68 -23.71
C TRP A 8 -4.98 44.12 -25.02
N GLN A 9 -5.12 45.37 -25.40
CA GLN A 9 -4.42 45.92 -26.57
C GLN A 9 -2.91 46.07 -26.32
N LYS A 10 -2.51 46.43 -25.08
CA LYS A 10 -1.10 46.44 -24.67
C LYS A 10 -0.50 45.02 -24.68
N PHE A 11 -1.25 44.03 -24.20
CA PHE A 11 -0.85 42.63 -24.20
C PHE A 11 -0.71 42.09 -25.64
N LYS A 12 -1.68 42.37 -26.55
CA LYS A 12 -1.56 41.98 -27.95
C LYS A 12 -0.34 42.63 -28.64
N LYS A 13 -0.07 43.90 -28.34
CA LYS A 13 1.10 44.60 -28.92
C LYS A 13 2.42 44.01 -28.36
N PHE A 14 2.47 43.63 -27.08
CA PHE A 14 3.60 42.94 -26.47
C PHE A 14 3.84 41.57 -27.15
N LEU A 15 2.80 40.76 -27.30
CA LEU A 15 2.90 39.46 -27.97
C LEU A 15 3.42 39.61 -29.40
N LYS A 16 2.82 40.51 -30.20
CA LYS A 16 3.21 40.73 -31.60
C LYS A 16 4.66 41.23 -31.75
N ARG A 17 5.17 41.94 -30.76
CA ARG A 17 6.55 42.45 -30.75
C ARG A 17 7.57 41.38 -30.35
N ASN A 18 7.22 40.51 -29.43
CA ASN A 18 8.14 39.55 -28.81
C ASN A 18 8.02 38.12 -29.39
N MET A 19 6.89 37.80 -30.02
CA MET A 19 6.71 36.49 -30.68
C MET A 19 7.24 36.54 -32.11
N THR A 20 8.54 36.51 -32.25
CA THR A 20 9.17 36.28 -33.55
C THR A 20 9.03 34.80 -33.96
N PRO A 21 9.06 34.46 -35.26
CA PRO A 21 9.02 33.04 -35.69
C PRO A 21 10.10 32.18 -35.04
N THR A 22 11.27 32.75 -34.78
CA THR A 22 12.38 32.10 -34.10
C THR A 22 12.08 31.84 -32.62
N TRP A 23 11.49 32.81 -31.92
CA TRP A 23 11.07 32.64 -30.53
C TRP A 23 9.98 31.58 -30.41
N ALA A 24 8.97 31.61 -31.25
CA ALA A 24 7.89 30.61 -31.23
C ALA A 24 8.44 29.19 -31.45
N LYS A 25 9.42 29.05 -32.36
CA LYS A 25 10.09 27.77 -32.61
C LYS A 25 10.89 27.28 -31.38
N HIS A 26 11.66 28.12 -30.72
CA HIS A 26 12.38 27.78 -29.50
C HIS A 26 11.42 27.42 -28.34
N PHE A 27 10.35 28.21 -28.17
CA PHE A 27 9.35 27.93 -27.15
C PHE A 27 8.65 26.58 -27.39
N SER A 28 8.30 26.26 -28.64
CA SER A 28 7.69 24.94 -28.92
C SER A 28 8.64 23.77 -28.64
N TYR A 29 9.94 23.93 -28.91
CA TYR A 29 10.93 22.90 -28.55
C TYR A 29 11.07 22.74 -27.03
N GLN A 30 11.05 23.83 -26.26
CA GLN A 30 11.10 23.76 -24.79
C GLN A 30 9.85 23.10 -24.24
N VAL A 31 8.67 23.41 -24.75
CA VAL A 31 7.42 22.75 -24.33
C VAL A 31 7.44 21.27 -24.71
N ALA A 32 7.88 20.92 -25.91
CA ALA A 32 8.00 19.53 -26.32
C ALA A 32 8.99 18.74 -25.43
N ALA A 33 10.17 19.32 -25.17
CA ALA A 33 11.16 18.71 -24.28
C ALA A 33 10.61 18.52 -22.86
N PHE A 34 9.89 19.50 -22.33
CA PHE A 34 9.23 19.40 -21.02
C PHE A 34 8.20 18.28 -20.99
N LEU A 35 7.33 18.19 -22.00
CA LEU A 35 6.32 17.14 -22.09
C LEU A 35 6.94 15.74 -22.18
N VAL A 36 8.01 15.59 -22.96
CA VAL A 36 8.77 14.33 -23.06
C VAL A 36 9.38 13.97 -21.71
N SER A 37 9.97 14.94 -21.01
CA SER A 37 10.54 14.69 -19.67
C SER A 37 9.48 14.25 -18.65
N VAL A 38 8.33 14.91 -18.66
CA VAL A 38 7.20 14.51 -17.79
C VAL A 38 6.72 13.09 -18.11
N ALA A 39 6.58 12.77 -19.40
CA ALA A 39 6.15 11.43 -19.83
C ALA A 39 7.17 10.34 -19.42
N LEU A 40 8.48 10.63 -19.54
CA LEU A 40 9.53 9.70 -19.09
C LEU A 40 9.48 9.47 -17.57
N VAL A 41 9.38 10.55 -16.79
CA VAL A 41 9.31 10.44 -15.32
C VAL A 41 8.05 9.67 -14.90
N ALA A 42 6.89 9.98 -15.50
CA ALA A 42 5.66 9.27 -15.24
C ALA A 42 5.78 7.78 -15.62
N GLY A 43 6.37 7.47 -16.77
CA GLY A 43 6.59 6.09 -17.22
C GLY A 43 7.49 5.30 -16.26
N VAL A 44 8.63 5.90 -15.84
CA VAL A 44 9.54 5.26 -14.88
C VAL A 44 8.85 5.07 -13.52
N ALA A 45 8.13 6.08 -13.04
CA ALA A 45 7.40 5.97 -11.77
C ALA A 45 6.33 4.88 -11.83
N THR A 46 5.53 4.83 -12.90
CA THR A 46 4.53 3.79 -13.10
C THR A 46 5.17 2.41 -13.14
N TYR A 47 6.25 2.23 -13.92
CA TYR A 47 6.97 0.96 -13.99
C TYR A 47 7.50 0.52 -12.62
N ALA A 48 8.14 1.43 -11.87
CA ALA A 48 8.67 1.12 -10.54
C ALA A 48 7.56 0.74 -9.54
N ILE A 49 6.43 1.47 -9.57
CA ILE A 49 5.27 1.16 -8.74
C ILE A 49 4.70 -0.21 -9.12
N THR A 50 4.42 -0.45 -10.40
CA THR A 50 3.85 -1.72 -10.87
C THR A 50 4.76 -2.89 -10.49
N LYS A 51 6.07 -2.76 -10.75
CA LYS A 51 7.03 -3.80 -10.37
C LYS A 51 7.06 -4.05 -8.86
N SER A 52 7.00 -2.99 -8.03
CA SER A 52 6.93 -3.14 -6.58
C SER A 52 5.65 -3.84 -6.11
N TYR A 53 4.54 -3.66 -6.81
CA TYR A 53 3.30 -4.39 -6.53
C TYR A 53 3.39 -5.84 -7.02
N ASP A 54 3.93 -6.11 -8.20
CA ASP A 54 4.08 -7.47 -8.74
C ASP A 54 4.96 -8.35 -7.83
N GLU A 55 6.04 -7.79 -7.28
CA GLU A 55 6.89 -8.50 -6.32
C GLU A 55 6.20 -8.78 -4.97
N ARG A 56 5.14 -8.04 -4.65
CA ARG A 56 4.29 -8.23 -3.46
C ARG A 56 3.01 -9.01 -3.75
N THR A 57 2.82 -9.49 -4.97
CA THR A 57 1.60 -10.21 -5.34
C THR A 57 1.43 -11.42 -4.42
N LEU A 58 0.39 -11.39 -3.62
CA LEU A 58 -0.07 -12.55 -2.88
C LEU A 58 -0.33 -13.66 -3.90
N LYS A 59 0.41 -14.76 -3.80
CA LYS A 59 0.13 -15.95 -4.61
C LYS A 59 -1.19 -16.49 -4.11
N PHE A 60 -2.26 -16.22 -4.84
CA PHE A 60 -3.51 -16.94 -4.61
C PHE A 60 -3.27 -18.40 -4.93
N VAL A 61 -3.64 -19.28 -4.00
CA VAL A 61 -3.64 -20.71 -4.24
C VAL A 61 -4.77 -20.99 -5.23
N ASP A 62 -4.42 -21.52 -6.40
CA ASP A 62 -5.42 -21.91 -7.39
C ASP A 62 -6.30 -23.04 -6.81
N GLY A 63 -7.61 -22.81 -6.76
CA GLY A 63 -8.58 -23.78 -6.30
C GLY A 63 -9.33 -23.38 -5.02
N PHE A 64 -10.05 -24.34 -4.45
CA PHE A 64 -10.79 -24.14 -3.20
C PHE A 64 -9.83 -24.18 -2.01
N THR A 65 -9.77 -23.08 -1.25
CA THR A 65 -8.92 -22.96 -0.05
C THR A 65 -9.77 -22.83 1.20
N VAL A 66 -9.48 -23.65 2.19
CA VAL A 66 -10.11 -23.57 3.51
C VAL A 66 -9.21 -22.76 4.43
N THR A 67 -9.79 -21.77 5.10
CA THR A 67 -9.12 -21.05 6.18
C THR A 67 -9.42 -21.75 7.50
N ALA A 68 -8.39 -22.12 8.27
CA ALA A 68 -8.53 -22.55 9.65
C ALA A 68 -8.78 -21.32 10.51
N HIS A 69 -9.97 -21.22 11.05
CA HIS A 69 -10.34 -20.18 12.02
C HIS A 69 -9.65 -20.44 13.35
N THR A 70 -9.25 -19.39 14.06
CA THR A 70 -8.69 -19.50 15.42
C THR A 70 -9.57 -20.37 16.31
N GLY A 71 -8.96 -21.15 17.22
CA GLY A 71 -9.69 -22.14 18.04
C GLY A 71 -10.09 -23.42 17.32
N SER A 72 -9.78 -23.58 16.03
CA SER A 72 -9.93 -24.84 15.32
C SER A 72 -8.75 -25.79 15.59
N LEU A 73 -8.77 -26.98 15.00
CA LEU A 73 -7.70 -27.99 15.11
C LEU A 73 -7.47 -28.52 16.53
N GLY A 74 -8.43 -28.31 17.44
CA GLY A 74 -8.35 -28.75 18.84
C GLY A 74 -7.42 -27.93 19.74
N ALA A 75 -7.01 -26.75 19.27
CA ALA A 75 -6.19 -25.81 20.01
C ALA A 75 -7.02 -24.63 20.55
N GLU A 76 -6.50 -23.96 21.57
CA GLU A 76 -7.12 -22.77 22.15
C GLU A 76 -7.12 -21.60 21.18
N ASP A 77 -8.15 -20.77 21.27
CA ASP A 77 -8.29 -19.55 20.46
C ASP A 77 -7.09 -18.61 20.64
N ASN A 78 -6.64 -18.02 19.52
CA ASN A 78 -5.60 -16.99 19.52
C ASN A 78 -4.33 -17.37 20.32
N SER A 79 -3.97 -18.66 20.28
CA SER A 79 -2.84 -19.25 21.00
C SER A 79 -1.67 -19.64 20.10
N LEU A 80 -0.49 -19.83 20.66
CA LEU A 80 0.65 -20.38 19.92
C LEU A 80 0.43 -21.86 19.57
N GLU A 81 -0.36 -22.59 20.38
CA GLU A 81 -0.77 -23.96 20.11
C GLU A 81 -1.59 -24.06 18.83
N PHE A 82 -2.49 -23.10 18.59
CA PHE A 82 -3.24 -23.03 17.32
C PHE A 82 -2.31 -22.78 16.14
N VAL A 83 -1.37 -21.84 16.27
CA VAL A 83 -0.40 -21.53 15.20
C VAL A 83 0.44 -22.78 14.88
N GLN A 84 0.90 -23.50 15.89
CA GLN A 84 1.66 -24.73 15.71
C GLN A 84 0.81 -25.83 15.08
N ALA A 85 -0.42 -26.02 15.54
CA ALA A 85 -1.34 -27.00 14.99
C ALA A 85 -1.65 -26.72 13.51
N ALA A 86 -1.79 -25.45 13.12
CA ALA A 86 -2.00 -25.07 11.72
C ALA A 86 -0.77 -25.43 10.85
N LEU A 87 0.45 -25.23 11.35
CA LEU A 87 1.68 -25.61 10.66
C LEU A 87 1.77 -27.15 10.52
N ASP A 88 1.53 -27.88 11.62
CA ASP A 88 1.64 -29.35 11.66
C ASP A 88 0.62 -30.03 10.73
N ASN A 89 -0.54 -29.41 10.54
CA ASN A 89 -1.59 -29.88 9.64
C ASN A 89 -1.46 -29.34 8.21
N ASN A 90 -0.40 -28.61 7.88
CA ASN A 90 -0.16 -27.99 6.57
C ASN A 90 -1.36 -27.16 6.09
N VAL A 91 -1.96 -26.37 6.99
CA VAL A 91 -3.08 -25.50 6.67
C VAL A 91 -2.64 -24.44 5.65
N ALA A 92 -3.42 -24.26 4.58
CA ALA A 92 -3.10 -23.29 3.55
C ALA A 92 -3.25 -21.84 4.04
N VAL A 93 -4.30 -21.57 4.81
CA VAL A 93 -4.58 -20.24 5.38
C VAL A 93 -5.04 -20.44 6.83
N MET A 94 -4.45 -19.72 7.78
CA MET A 94 -4.97 -19.59 9.13
C MET A 94 -5.52 -18.18 9.36
N GLU A 95 -6.46 -18.05 10.26
CA GLU A 95 -7.00 -16.76 10.67
C GLU A 95 -6.75 -16.55 12.15
N ILE A 96 -6.32 -15.34 12.54
CA ILE A 96 -6.07 -14.92 13.91
C ILE A 96 -6.61 -13.50 14.13
N ASP A 97 -7.19 -13.28 15.32
CA ASP A 97 -7.68 -11.96 15.72
C ASP A 97 -6.54 -11.10 16.27
N ILE A 98 -6.48 -9.86 15.86
CA ILE A 98 -5.45 -8.91 16.28
C ILE A 98 -6.06 -7.77 17.09
N ARG A 99 -5.51 -7.56 18.27
CA ARG A 99 -5.82 -6.43 19.15
C ARG A 99 -4.55 -5.68 19.54
N GLN A 100 -4.71 -4.48 20.05
CA GLN A 100 -3.62 -3.70 20.61
C GLN A 100 -3.79 -3.57 22.13
N ARG A 101 -2.75 -3.88 22.89
CA ARG A 101 -2.67 -3.63 24.34
C ARG A 101 -2.54 -2.12 24.63
N PRO A 102 -2.78 -1.67 25.88
CA PRO A 102 -2.53 -0.29 26.29
C PRO A 102 -1.07 0.17 26.06
N ASP A 103 -0.09 -0.73 26.15
CA ASP A 103 1.33 -0.46 25.87
C ASP A 103 1.69 -0.45 24.36
N LYS A 104 0.69 -0.54 23.48
CA LYS A 104 0.82 -0.59 22.02
C LYS A 104 1.36 -1.91 21.46
N THR A 105 1.55 -2.92 22.25
CA THR A 105 1.91 -4.26 21.76
C THR A 105 0.73 -4.84 20.98
N LEU A 106 0.99 -5.40 19.79
CA LEU A 106 0.01 -6.17 19.02
C LEU A 106 -0.04 -7.59 19.53
N VAL A 107 -1.24 -8.07 19.80
CA VAL A 107 -1.48 -9.40 20.38
C VAL A 107 -2.58 -10.15 19.62
N MET A 108 -2.49 -11.46 19.64
CA MET A 108 -3.59 -12.35 19.26
C MET A 108 -4.58 -12.37 20.41
N ASN A 109 -5.77 -11.83 20.19
CA ASN A 109 -6.86 -11.82 21.16
C ASN A 109 -8.19 -11.43 20.50
N HIS A 110 -9.25 -12.15 20.78
CA HIS A 110 -10.59 -11.84 20.27
C HIS A 110 -11.17 -10.60 20.98
N ASP A 111 -11.12 -10.57 22.29
CA ASP A 111 -11.70 -9.53 23.11
C ASP A 111 -10.76 -8.32 23.25
N ILE A 112 -11.28 -7.22 23.77
CA ILE A 112 -10.48 -6.00 23.99
C ILE A 112 -9.40 -6.32 25.04
N ALA A 113 -8.13 -6.05 24.67
CA ALA A 113 -7.00 -6.17 25.59
C ALA A 113 -6.97 -4.98 26.56
N VAL A 114 -7.41 -5.18 27.79
CA VAL A 114 -7.51 -4.12 28.81
C VAL A 114 -6.26 -3.98 29.68
N THR A 115 -5.40 -5.00 29.67
CA THR A 115 -4.13 -5.01 30.41
C THR A 115 -2.94 -5.30 29.51
N ASN A 116 -1.72 -5.02 30.00
CA ASN A 116 -0.49 -5.33 29.26
C ASN A 116 -0.10 -6.82 29.33
N SER A 117 -0.94 -7.67 29.91
CA SER A 117 -0.77 -9.13 29.95
C SER A 117 -1.78 -9.90 29.09
N ASP A 118 -2.79 -9.23 28.54
CA ASP A 118 -3.85 -9.87 27.75
C ASP A 118 -3.33 -10.33 26.39
N GLY A 119 -3.78 -11.49 25.95
CA GLY A 119 -3.46 -12.06 24.63
C GLY A 119 -1.99 -12.47 24.47
N VAL A 120 -1.67 -13.06 23.33
CA VAL A 120 -0.34 -13.55 22.97
C VAL A 120 0.31 -12.59 21.97
N PRO A 121 1.58 -12.16 22.17
CA PRO A 121 2.23 -11.26 21.21
C PRO A 121 2.26 -11.83 19.79
N VAL A 122 1.79 -11.06 18.81
CA VAL A 122 1.82 -11.46 17.39
C VAL A 122 3.24 -11.77 16.92
N ALA A 123 4.24 -11.07 17.49
CA ALA A 123 5.64 -11.32 17.19
C ALA A 123 6.07 -12.76 17.50
N ASP A 124 5.50 -13.40 18.52
CA ASP A 124 5.83 -14.78 18.86
C ASP A 124 5.19 -15.77 17.89
N ALA A 125 3.95 -15.51 17.44
CA ALA A 125 3.34 -16.27 16.35
C ALA A 125 4.16 -16.17 15.05
N PHE A 126 4.61 -14.99 14.68
CA PHE A 126 5.42 -14.80 13.48
C PHE A 126 6.80 -15.47 13.54
N LYS A 127 7.38 -15.64 14.74
CA LYS A 127 8.60 -16.44 14.89
C LYS A 127 8.38 -17.91 14.55
N LEU A 128 7.23 -18.50 14.98
CA LEU A 128 6.87 -19.87 14.62
C LEU A 128 6.65 -20.03 13.11
N LEU A 129 6.10 -19.02 12.46
CA LEU A 129 5.74 -19.05 11.04
C LEU A 129 6.94 -18.84 10.11
N GLN A 130 8.11 -18.48 10.64
CA GLN A 130 9.31 -18.27 9.82
C GLN A 130 9.69 -19.51 9.01
N GLY A 131 9.70 -19.38 7.68
CA GLY A 131 10.00 -20.49 6.76
C GLY A 131 8.82 -21.40 6.46
N GLY A 132 7.66 -21.18 7.06
CA GLY A 132 6.41 -21.87 6.72
C GLY A 132 5.77 -21.34 5.43
N THR A 133 4.87 -22.13 4.85
CA THR A 133 4.11 -21.78 3.63
C THR A 133 2.67 -21.37 3.92
N CYS A 134 2.24 -21.43 5.19
CA CYS A 134 0.90 -21.04 5.59
C CYS A 134 0.69 -19.54 5.42
N LEU A 135 -0.41 -19.17 4.79
CA LEU A 135 -0.86 -17.77 4.70
C LEU A 135 -1.64 -17.41 5.98
N ILE A 136 -1.62 -16.13 6.33
CA ILE A 136 -2.32 -15.64 7.51
C ILE A 136 -3.37 -14.62 7.09
N ASN A 137 -4.60 -14.83 7.52
CA ASN A 137 -5.66 -13.85 7.52
C ASN A 137 -5.67 -13.15 8.89
N LEU A 138 -5.32 -11.88 8.92
CA LEU A 138 -5.32 -11.06 10.12
C LEU A 138 -6.67 -10.34 10.24
N ASP A 139 -7.48 -10.74 11.21
CA ASP A 139 -8.71 -10.02 11.57
C ASP A 139 -8.36 -8.91 12.58
N ILE A 140 -8.19 -7.69 12.04
CA ILE A 140 -7.81 -6.54 12.85
C ILE A 140 -9.07 -5.94 13.48
N LYS A 141 -9.24 -6.19 14.77
CA LYS A 141 -10.34 -5.65 15.56
C LYS A 141 -10.04 -4.20 15.95
N GLU A 142 -11.09 -3.40 16.09
CA GLU A 142 -10.96 -2.04 16.62
C GLU A 142 -10.39 -2.05 18.04
N THR A 143 -9.55 -1.06 18.34
CA THR A 143 -8.91 -0.89 19.66
C THR A 143 -9.71 0.07 20.54
#